data_091825734f53400b8f298ac9d719a114
#
_entry.id   091825734f53400b8f298ac9d719a114
#
_cell.length_a   1.000
_cell.length_b   1.000
_cell.length_c   1.000
_cell.angle_alpha   90.00
_cell.angle_beta   90.00
_cell.angle_gamma   90.00
#
_symmetry.space_group_name_H-M   'P 1'
#
loop_
_entity.id
_entity.type
_entity.pdbx_description
1 polymer ?
#
loop_
_entity_poly.entity_id
_entity_poly.type
_entity_poly.pdbx_seq_one_letter_code
_entity_poly.pdbx_strand_id
1 'polypeptide(L)'
;AAGQRLETDVQHAARELADAAGQGDPHGIDKAASERLTEGLARAGGIEMVADAAARSYRLRAGRHTGWIATRWLSRFRKDPLKRLHIESHEKTSDPGVHRTSVPAMDASRKAAADSAVRGFADEVSAGAGEPWRRSIRAAARTNEQRLPDTLDQAVARTKFSAHRSSWWWLAFDVLQWLAMLVTVLGLLWLLGLFLAQYFQIQLPPPPTVQDFPLPVPTLMVVTGVVLALFLALTGALLASLASRVHASGVRRRLLRSVREAAVESVERPVRRELEAHHEFAAAVARAGLTSR
;
A
#
# COMPACT_ATOMS: atom_id res chain seq x y z
N ALA A 1 59.76 -38.59 14.51
CA ALA A 1 58.51 -39.22 13.99
C ALA A 1 57.27 -38.57 14.64
N ALA A 2 57.14 -38.41 15.98
CA ALA A 2 55.93 -37.82 16.61
C ALA A 2 55.78 -36.31 16.33
N GLY A 3 56.84 -35.53 16.36
CA GLY A 3 56.80 -34.09 16.07
C GLY A 3 56.40 -33.78 14.61
N GLN A 4 56.87 -34.59 13.67
CA GLN A 4 56.47 -34.41 12.23
C GLN A 4 54.99 -34.74 11.98
N ARG A 5 54.44 -35.74 12.69
CA ARG A 5 53.00 -36.04 12.62
C ARG A 5 52.15 -34.90 13.18
N LEU A 6 52.52 -34.37 14.34
CA LEU A 6 51.84 -33.23 14.94
C LEU A 6 51.86 -32.01 14.03
N GLU A 7 53.00 -31.74 13.40
CA GLU A 7 53.12 -30.59 12.47
C GLU A 7 52.25 -30.76 11.20
N THR A 8 52.21 -32.00 10.66
CA THR A 8 51.30 -32.32 9.52
C THR A 8 49.82 -32.21 9.91
N ASP A 9 49.43 -32.66 11.09
CA ASP A 9 48.06 -32.61 11.59
C ASP A 9 47.63 -31.14 11.84
N VAL A 10 48.53 -30.34 12.41
CA VAL A 10 48.29 -28.89 12.61
C VAL A 10 48.16 -28.18 11.26
N GLN A 11 49.00 -28.47 10.28
CA GLN A 11 48.92 -27.88 8.94
C GLN A 11 47.63 -28.31 8.21
N HIS A 12 47.21 -29.55 8.40
CA HIS A 12 45.93 -30.02 7.80
C HIS A 12 44.74 -29.30 8.44
N ALA A 13 44.68 -29.23 9.77
CA ALA A 13 43.64 -28.50 10.48
C ALA A 13 43.62 -26.99 10.12
N ALA A 14 44.80 -26.39 9.95
CA ALA A 14 44.93 -25.00 9.52
C ALA A 14 44.33 -24.76 8.12
N ARG A 15 44.58 -25.68 7.18
CA ARG A 15 44.00 -25.60 5.83
C ARG A 15 42.48 -25.78 5.87
N GLU A 16 41.97 -26.76 6.62
CA GLU A 16 40.55 -26.97 6.79
C GLU A 16 39.83 -25.72 7.36
N LEU A 17 40.43 -25.06 8.35
CA LEU A 17 39.93 -23.82 8.94
C LEU A 17 39.97 -22.65 7.94
N ALA A 18 41.03 -22.53 7.14
CA ALA A 18 41.13 -21.52 6.10
C ALA A 18 40.12 -21.75 4.98
N ASP A 19 39.91 -22.99 4.55
CA ASP A 19 38.91 -23.36 3.56
C ASP A 19 37.48 -23.13 4.08
N ALA A 20 37.24 -23.39 5.37
CA ALA A 20 35.96 -23.12 6.02
C ALA A 20 35.66 -21.60 6.11
N ALA A 21 36.67 -20.76 6.28
CA ALA A 21 36.50 -19.31 6.23
C ALA A 21 36.11 -18.82 4.83
N GLY A 22 36.52 -19.53 3.76
CA GLY A 22 36.28 -19.14 2.38
C GLY A 22 37.39 -18.23 1.84
N GLN A 23 37.45 -18.13 0.49
CA GLN A 23 38.47 -17.33 -0.21
C GLN A 23 38.13 -15.84 -0.31
N GLY A 24 36.94 -15.40 0.17
CA GLY A 24 36.50 -14.03 0.13
C GLY A 24 35.52 -13.69 1.26
N ASP A 25 35.37 -12.40 1.51
CA ASP A 25 34.34 -11.91 2.42
C ASP A 25 32.94 -12.09 1.81
N PRO A 26 31.94 -12.48 2.62
CA PRO A 26 30.54 -12.47 2.17
C PRO A 26 30.16 -11.06 1.74
N HIS A 27 29.30 -10.96 0.71
CA HIS A 27 28.84 -9.66 0.19
C HIS A 27 28.18 -8.79 1.25
N GLY A 28 27.69 -9.43 2.32
CA GLY A 28 27.00 -8.72 3.41
C GLY A 28 25.60 -8.24 3.01
N ILE A 29 24.95 -7.57 3.96
CA ILE A 29 23.63 -7.01 3.75
C ILE A 29 23.80 -5.59 3.19
N ASP A 30 23.67 -5.44 1.88
CA ASP A 30 23.62 -4.14 1.24
C ASP A 30 22.17 -3.61 1.14
N LYS A 31 22.04 -2.35 0.73
CA LYS A 31 20.75 -1.71 0.55
C LYS A 31 19.93 -2.37 -0.55
N ALA A 32 20.55 -2.81 -1.63
CA ALA A 32 19.87 -3.42 -2.77
C ALA A 32 19.32 -4.81 -2.43
N ALA A 33 20.07 -5.64 -1.70
CA ALA A 33 19.59 -6.93 -1.20
C ALA A 33 18.39 -6.76 -0.25
N SER A 34 18.46 -5.80 0.69
CA SER A 34 17.36 -5.47 1.61
C SER A 34 16.10 -4.97 0.88
N GLU A 35 16.27 -4.14 -0.16
CA GLU A 35 15.15 -3.68 -1.00
C GLU A 35 14.51 -4.83 -1.78
N ARG A 36 15.30 -5.72 -2.41
CA ARG A 36 14.81 -6.91 -3.12
C ARG A 36 14.04 -7.86 -2.20
N LEU A 37 14.57 -8.12 -1.00
CA LEU A 37 13.87 -8.90 0.02
C LEU A 37 12.53 -8.26 0.38
N THR A 38 12.53 -6.95 0.69
CA THR A 38 11.31 -6.22 1.04
C THR A 38 10.27 -6.26 -0.08
N GLU A 39 10.67 -6.06 -1.33
CA GLU A 39 9.77 -6.13 -2.49
C GLU A 39 9.23 -7.55 -2.73
N GLY A 40 10.07 -8.58 -2.58
CA GLY A 40 9.66 -9.98 -2.65
C GLY A 40 8.60 -10.33 -1.62
N LEU A 41 8.84 -9.96 -0.36
CA LEU A 41 7.90 -10.16 0.74
C LEU A 41 6.63 -9.31 0.58
N ALA A 42 6.72 -8.08 0.06
CA ALA A 42 5.58 -7.23 -0.23
C ALA A 42 4.66 -7.84 -1.30
N ARG A 43 5.23 -8.43 -2.35
CA ARG A 43 4.48 -9.16 -3.37
C ARG A 43 3.79 -10.40 -2.78
N ALA A 44 4.50 -11.18 -1.98
CA ALA A 44 3.95 -12.33 -1.27
C ALA A 44 2.83 -11.92 -0.29
N GLY A 45 2.97 -10.82 0.43
CA GLY A 45 1.96 -10.26 1.33
C GLY A 45 0.76 -9.60 0.61
N GLY A 46 0.77 -9.51 -0.72
CA GLY A 46 -0.35 -8.96 -1.49
C GLY A 46 -0.56 -7.45 -1.31
N ILE A 47 0.50 -6.70 -1.02
CA ILE A 47 0.43 -5.26 -0.74
C ILE A 47 -0.22 -4.48 -1.88
N GLU A 48 0.06 -4.83 -3.12
CA GLU A 48 -0.52 -4.15 -4.29
C GLU A 48 -2.04 -4.31 -4.32
N MET A 49 -2.56 -5.50 -4.01
CA MET A 49 -4.00 -5.76 -3.93
C MET A 49 -4.67 -4.90 -2.85
N VAL A 50 -4.03 -4.75 -1.69
CA VAL A 50 -4.53 -3.93 -0.57
C VAL A 50 -4.47 -2.45 -0.93
N ALA A 51 -3.38 -1.97 -1.52
CA ALA A 51 -3.23 -0.58 -1.97
C ALA A 51 -4.27 -0.21 -3.03
N ASP A 52 -4.52 -1.10 -3.99
CA ASP A 52 -5.55 -0.94 -5.01
C ASP A 52 -6.98 -0.94 -4.43
N ALA A 53 -7.25 -1.81 -3.45
CA ALA A 53 -8.52 -1.82 -2.75
C ALA A 53 -8.74 -0.50 -1.98
N ALA A 54 -7.70 0.03 -1.33
CA ALA A 54 -7.74 1.32 -0.67
C ALA A 54 -8.00 2.47 -1.65
N ALA A 55 -7.36 2.46 -2.82
CA ALA A 55 -7.60 3.44 -3.89
C ALA A 55 -9.03 3.39 -4.42
N ARG A 56 -9.56 2.19 -4.67
CA ARG A 56 -10.94 2.01 -5.13
C ARG A 56 -11.94 2.46 -4.08
N SER A 57 -11.72 2.12 -2.81
CA SER A 57 -12.54 2.57 -1.69
C SER A 57 -12.55 4.09 -1.55
N TYR A 58 -11.37 4.73 -1.66
CA TYR A 58 -11.28 6.19 -1.65
C TYR A 58 -12.08 6.83 -2.79
N ARG A 59 -11.97 6.31 -4.04
CA ARG A 59 -12.75 6.80 -5.19
C ARG A 59 -14.26 6.66 -4.98
N LEU A 60 -14.70 5.53 -4.43
CA LEU A 60 -16.12 5.34 -4.13
C LEU A 60 -16.64 6.31 -3.09
N ARG A 61 -15.87 6.58 -2.03
CA ARG A 61 -16.21 7.57 -1.00
C ARG A 61 -16.22 8.99 -1.56
N ALA A 62 -15.20 9.37 -2.30
CA ALA A 62 -15.12 10.66 -2.97
C ALA A 62 -16.30 10.86 -3.94
N GLY A 63 -16.63 9.86 -4.75
CA GLY A 63 -17.75 9.90 -5.69
C GLY A 63 -19.12 10.05 -5.03
N ARG A 64 -19.29 9.67 -3.76
CA ARG A 64 -20.51 9.93 -2.99
C ARG A 64 -20.71 11.41 -2.65
N HIS A 65 -19.62 12.17 -2.57
CA HIS A 65 -19.64 13.60 -2.25
C HIS A 65 -19.53 14.49 -3.49
N THR A 66 -18.84 14.01 -4.53
CA THR A 66 -18.57 14.80 -5.75
C THR A 66 -19.36 14.32 -6.98
N GLY A 67 -20.12 13.21 -6.88
CA GLY A 67 -20.97 12.70 -7.97
C GLY A 67 -22.23 13.53 -8.19
N TRP A 68 -22.74 13.56 -9.43
CA TRP A 68 -24.01 14.24 -9.74
C TRP A 68 -25.15 13.73 -8.85
N ILE A 69 -25.90 14.65 -8.23
CA ILE A 69 -26.91 14.34 -7.21
C ILE A 69 -27.95 13.34 -7.74
N ALA A 70 -28.37 13.47 -9.01
CA ALA A 70 -29.31 12.57 -9.63
C ALA A 70 -28.82 11.11 -9.74
N THR A 71 -27.50 10.87 -9.80
CA THR A 71 -26.92 9.53 -9.88
C THR A 71 -26.33 9.02 -8.54
N ARG A 72 -26.32 9.84 -7.50
CA ARG A 72 -25.80 9.49 -6.16
C ARG A 72 -26.55 8.32 -5.53
N TRP A 73 -27.86 8.24 -5.71
CA TRP A 73 -28.63 7.11 -5.20
C TRP A 73 -28.18 5.78 -5.79
N LEU A 74 -27.73 5.76 -7.05
CA LEU A 74 -27.21 4.56 -7.72
C LEU A 74 -25.88 4.09 -7.11
N SER A 75 -25.07 5.00 -6.54
CA SER A 75 -23.81 4.66 -5.88
C SER A 75 -24.00 3.93 -4.54
N ARG A 76 -25.18 4.00 -3.92
CA ARG A 76 -25.52 3.27 -2.68
C ARG A 76 -25.56 1.76 -2.89
N PHE A 77 -25.78 1.30 -4.12
CA PHE A 77 -25.80 -0.12 -4.47
C PHE A 77 -24.40 -0.70 -4.73
N ARG A 78 -23.37 0.14 -4.84
CA ARG A 78 -21.97 -0.31 -5.01
C ARG A 78 -21.34 -0.60 -3.64
N LYS A 79 -21.02 -1.88 -3.41
CA LYS A 79 -20.35 -2.34 -2.18
C LYS A 79 -18.90 -1.82 -2.13
N ASP A 80 -18.47 -1.34 -0.96
CA ASP A 80 -17.10 -0.87 -0.73
C ASP A 80 -16.12 -2.06 -0.77
N PRO A 81 -15.05 -2.03 -1.61
CA PRO A 81 -14.10 -3.12 -1.73
C PRO A 81 -13.31 -3.39 -0.43
N LEU A 82 -13.07 -2.38 0.42
CA LEU A 82 -12.40 -2.58 1.71
C LEU A 82 -13.26 -3.38 2.70
N LYS A 83 -14.60 -3.24 2.62
CA LYS A 83 -15.51 -4.07 3.41
C LYS A 83 -15.44 -5.54 3.02
N ARG A 84 -15.12 -5.86 1.76
CA ARG A 84 -14.91 -7.25 1.32
C ARG A 84 -13.64 -7.87 1.88
N LEU A 85 -12.62 -7.06 2.14
CA LEU A 85 -11.35 -7.50 2.72
C LEU A 85 -11.36 -7.47 4.26
N HIS A 86 -12.48 -7.07 4.89
CA HIS A 86 -12.62 -6.90 6.34
C HIS A 86 -11.51 -6.03 6.97
N ILE A 87 -10.87 -5.18 6.17
CA ILE A 87 -9.81 -4.25 6.59
C ILE A 87 -10.44 -2.89 6.93
N GLU A 88 -11.51 -2.87 7.68
CA GLU A 88 -12.11 -1.62 8.15
C GLU A 88 -11.43 -1.20 9.45
N SER A 89 -10.91 0.04 9.48
CA SER A 89 -10.35 0.62 10.70
C SER A 89 -11.41 0.63 11.80
N HIS A 90 -11.15 -0.13 12.83
CA HIS A 90 -11.96 -0.19 14.06
C HIS A 90 -11.91 1.14 14.81
N GLU A 91 -12.82 2.03 14.51
CA GLU A 91 -13.00 3.24 15.34
C GLU A 91 -14.19 3.10 16.33
N LYS A 92 -14.89 1.97 16.35
CA LYS A 92 -16.10 1.83 17.19
C LYS A 92 -16.34 0.50 17.91
N THR A 93 -15.36 -0.38 18.07
CA THR A 93 -15.61 -1.56 18.95
C THR A 93 -14.34 -1.91 19.73
N SER A 94 -14.36 -1.55 21.01
CA SER A 94 -13.37 -1.93 22.01
C SER A 94 -13.62 -3.39 22.44
N ASP A 95 -13.18 -4.34 21.64
CA ASP A 95 -13.03 -5.72 22.08
C ASP A 95 -11.60 -6.20 21.74
N PRO A 96 -10.74 -6.44 22.74
CA PRO A 96 -9.33 -6.78 22.54
C PRO A 96 -9.08 -8.19 21.99
N GLY A 97 -10.12 -8.99 21.79
CA GLY A 97 -9.99 -10.45 21.64
C GLY A 97 -9.98 -11.02 20.23
N VAL A 98 -10.38 -10.28 19.19
CA VAL A 98 -10.55 -10.88 17.86
C VAL A 98 -10.02 -9.97 16.74
N HIS A 99 -8.71 -9.82 16.65
CA HIS A 99 -8.07 -9.24 15.46
C HIS A 99 -7.61 -10.34 14.49
N ARG A 100 -8.54 -11.11 13.96
CA ARG A 100 -8.28 -11.90 12.76
C ARG A 100 -8.70 -11.08 11.56
N THR A 101 -7.74 -10.36 10.98
CA THR A 101 -7.89 -9.80 9.64
C THR A 101 -8.16 -10.97 8.70
N SER A 102 -9.32 -10.96 8.05
CA SER A 102 -9.62 -11.91 6.97
C SER A 102 -8.95 -11.44 5.66
N VAL A 103 -7.66 -11.14 5.71
CA VAL A 103 -6.82 -11.27 4.52
C VAL A 103 -6.86 -12.77 4.22
N PRO A 104 -7.22 -13.21 3.00
CA PRO A 104 -7.20 -14.63 2.68
C PRO A 104 -5.86 -15.20 3.11
N ALA A 105 -5.89 -16.28 3.91
CA ALA A 105 -4.68 -16.93 4.39
C ALA A 105 -3.70 -17.06 3.23
N MET A 106 -2.42 -16.80 3.49
CA MET A 106 -1.39 -16.83 2.46
C MET A 106 -1.47 -18.18 1.73
N ASP A 107 -1.87 -18.16 0.46
CA ASP A 107 -1.99 -19.37 -0.32
C ASP A 107 -0.59 -19.99 -0.58
N ALA A 108 -0.55 -21.25 -1.04
CA ALA A 108 0.70 -21.94 -1.29
C ALA A 108 1.62 -21.19 -2.25
N SER A 109 1.06 -20.45 -3.22
CA SER A 109 1.83 -19.67 -4.19
C SER A 109 2.50 -18.46 -3.56
N ARG A 110 1.82 -17.77 -2.67
CA ARG A 110 2.35 -16.62 -1.94
C ARG A 110 3.42 -17.05 -0.93
N LYS A 111 3.20 -18.18 -0.26
CA LYS A 111 4.21 -18.77 0.61
C LYS A 111 5.47 -19.11 -0.18
N ALA A 112 5.34 -19.79 -1.32
CA ALA A 112 6.47 -20.11 -2.21
C ALA A 112 7.20 -18.84 -2.69
N ALA A 113 6.48 -17.75 -2.97
CA ALA A 113 7.07 -16.47 -3.35
C ALA A 113 7.86 -15.83 -2.19
N ALA A 114 7.35 -15.89 -0.96
CA ALA A 114 8.07 -15.42 0.24
C ALA A 114 9.34 -16.24 0.46
N ASP A 115 9.24 -17.57 0.41
CA ASP A 115 10.38 -18.48 0.56
C ASP A 115 11.44 -18.27 -0.52
N SER A 116 11.02 -17.99 -1.76
CA SER A 116 11.93 -17.63 -2.85
C SER A 116 12.67 -16.32 -2.61
N ALA A 117 11.97 -15.30 -2.08
CA ALA A 117 12.59 -14.02 -1.74
C ALA A 117 13.63 -14.18 -0.63
N VAL A 118 13.31 -14.96 0.42
CA VAL A 118 14.24 -15.23 1.53
C VAL A 118 15.46 -16.03 1.06
N ARG A 119 15.26 -17.04 0.21
CA ARG A 119 16.38 -17.80 -0.37
C ARG A 119 17.28 -16.93 -1.23
N GLY A 120 16.70 -16.14 -2.14
CA GLY A 120 17.47 -15.25 -3.01
C GLY A 120 18.31 -14.26 -2.21
N PHE A 121 17.74 -13.70 -1.15
CA PHE A 121 18.47 -12.83 -0.23
C PHE A 121 19.63 -13.56 0.47
N ALA A 122 19.38 -14.76 1.00
CA ALA A 122 20.41 -15.53 1.69
C ALA A 122 21.56 -15.95 0.76
N ASP A 123 21.24 -16.34 -0.47
CA ASP A 123 22.23 -16.70 -1.50
C ASP A 123 23.10 -15.51 -1.90
N GLU A 124 22.50 -14.34 -2.07
CA GLU A 124 23.20 -13.12 -2.42
C GLU A 124 24.14 -12.66 -1.29
N VAL A 125 23.62 -12.57 -0.06
CA VAL A 125 24.38 -12.11 1.09
C VAL A 125 25.52 -13.06 1.45
N SER A 126 25.33 -14.37 1.25
CA SER A 126 26.35 -15.39 1.53
C SER A 126 27.37 -15.60 0.41
N ALA A 127 27.23 -14.90 -0.70
CA ALA A 127 28.16 -15.02 -1.82
C ALA A 127 29.58 -14.61 -1.38
N GLY A 128 30.58 -15.43 -1.71
CA GLY A 128 31.97 -15.25 -1.28
C GLY A 128 32.35 -16.03 -0.01
N ALA A 129 31.39 -16.38 0.85
CA ALA A 129 31.68 -17.18 2.04
C ALA A 129 31.94 -18.65 1.71
N GLY A 130 32.68 -19.36 2.55
CA GLY A 130 32.87 -20.81 2.47
C GLY A 130 31.57 -21.60 2.65
N GLU A 131 31.53 -22.83 2.12
CA GLU A 131 30.27 -23.62 2.09
C GLU A 131 29.66 -23.87 3.50
N PRO A 132 30.42 -24.06 4.59
CA PRO A 132 29.84 -24.18 5.93
C PRO A 132 29.07 -22.90 6.33
N TRP A 133 29.64 -21.73 6.07
CA TRP A 133 29.02 -20.42 6.38
C TRP A 133 27.83 -20.14 5.48
N ARG A 134 27.89 -20.46 4.21
CA ARG A 134 26.73 -20.34 3.29
C ARG A 134 25.54 -21.14 3.80
N ARG A 135 25.76 -22.37 4.30
CA ARG A 135 24.71 -23.18 4.92
C ARG A 135 24.17 -22.57 6.20
N SER A 136 25.03 -22.03 7.07
CA SER A 136 24.63 -21.37 8.31
C SER A 136 23.81 -20.11 8.04
N ILE A 137 24.25 -19.25 7.12
CA ILE A 137 23.52 -18.04 6.71
C ILE A 137 22.14 -18.38 6.12
N ARG A 138 22.05 -19.41 5.27
CA ARG A 138 20.77 -19.90 4.73
C ARG A 138 19.85 -20.44 5.84
N ALA A 139 20.40 -21.14 6.82
CA ALA A 139 19.65 -21.64 7.97
C ALA A 139 19.16 -20.48 8.85
N ALA A 140 20.01 -19.48 9.11
CA ALA A 140 19.65 -18.28 9.86
C ALA A 140 18.51 -17.50 9.18
N ALA A 141 18.57 -17.33 7.86
CA ALA A 141 17.50 -16.65 7.10
C ALA A 141 16.15 -17.34 7.24
N ARG A 142 16.12 -18.67 7.43
CA ARG A 142 14.90 -19.47 7.60
C ARG A 142 14.45 -19.67 9.03
N THR A 143 15.19 -19.18 10.02
CA THR A 143 14.88 -19.40 11.44
C THR A 143 13.45 -19.05 11.81
N ASN A 144 12.88 -18.01 11.19
CA ASN A 144 11.53 -17.54 11.44
C ASN A 144 10.55 -17.83 10.28
N GLU A 145 10.87 -18.74 9.36
CA GLU A 145 10.09 -19.05 8.16
C GLU A 145 8.62 -19.37 8.49
N GLN A 146 8.37 -20.14 9.55
CA GLN A 146 7.02 -20.51 9.96
C GLN A 146 6.19 -19.34 10.51
N ARG A 147 6.84 -18.32 11.09
CA ARG A 147 6.21 -17.13 11.66
C ARG A 147 6.10 -15.96 10.67
N LEU A 148 6.85 -16.04 9.57
CA LEU A 148 6.91 -14.96 8.58
C LEU A 148 5.54 -14.61 7.98
N PRO A 149 4.67 -15.57 7.59
CA PRO A 149 3.33 -15.29 7.12
C PRO A 149 2.50 -14.50 8.13
N ASP A 150 2.47 -14.95 9.40
CA ASP A 150 1.73 -14.28 10.47
C ASP A 150 2.27 -12.86 10.74
N THR A 151 3.59 -12.69 10.66
CA THR A 151 4.24 -11.39 10.85
C THR A 151 3.88 -10.42 9.72
N LEU A 152 3.83 -10.91 8.47
CA LEU A 152 3.42 -10.11 7.32
C LEU A 152 1.94 -9.74 7.40
N ASP A 153 1.06 -10.67 7.76
CA ASP A 153 -0.37 -10.40 7.96
C ASP A 153 -0.58 -9.37 9.08
N GLN A 154 0.16 -9.49 10.18
CA GLN A 154 0.10 -8.53 11.26
C GLN A 154 0.64 -7.14 10.85
N ALA A 155 1.70 -7.08 10.03
CA ALA A 155 2.24 -5.83 9.50
C ALA A 155 1.20 -5.10 8.62
N VAL A 156 0.46 -5.85 7.79
CA VAL A 156 -0.65 -5.32 6.99
C VAL A 156 -1.79 -4.85 7.89
N ALA A 157 -2.19 -5.66 8.87
CA ALA A 157 -3.30 -5.37 9.77
C ALA A 157 -3.07 -4.13 10.65
N ARG A 158 -1.84 -3.94 11.14
CA ARG A 158 -1.47 -2.77 11.97
C ARG A 158 -1.38 -1.47 11.19
N THR A 159 -1.29 -1.55 9.86
CA THR A 159 -1.21 -0.35 9.03
C THR A 159 -2.55 0.39 9.07
N LYS A 160 -2.60 1.51 9.79
CA LYS A 160 -3.80 2.37 9.85
C LYS A 160 -4.10 2.94 8.47
N PHE A 161 -5.16 2.46 7.85
CA PHE A 161 -5.70 3.02 6.60
C PHE A 161 -6.54 4.27 6.88
N SER A 162 -6.05 5.19 7.73
CA SER A 162 -6.80 6.39 8.12
C SER A 162 -7.04 7.29 6.91
N ALA A 163 -8.17 7.05 6.25
CA ALA A 163 -8.75 7.96 5.26
C ALA A 163 -9.35 9.22 5.93
N HIS A 164 -9.07 9.44 7.22
CA HIS A 164 -9.77 10.42 8.07
C HIS A 164 -9.20 11.85 7.99
N ARG A 165 -8.39 12.13 6.99
CA ARG A 165 -8.20 13.54 6.67
C ARG A 165 -9.44 13.94 5.87
N SER A 166 -10.52 14.27 6.62
CA SER A 166 -11.73 14.93 6.10
C SER A 166 -11.26 16.05 5.16
N SER A 167 -11.39 15.79 3.87
CA SER A 167 -11.01 16.74 2.86
C SER A 167 -12.12 17.77 2.88
N TRP A 168 -11.93 18.88 3.61
CA TRP A 168 -12.88 19.99 3.69
C TRP A 168 -13.39 20.43 2.30
N TRP A 169 -12.60 20.18 1.27
CA TRP A 169 -12.96 20.43 -0.11
C TRP A 169 -14.16 19.58 -0.60
N TRP A 170 -14.41 18.38 -0.02
CA TRP A 170 -15.61 17.60 -0.35
C TRP A 170 -16.87 18.32 0.12
N LEU A 171 -16.81 18.96 1.29
CA LEU A 171 -17.91 19.76 1.80
C LEU A 171 -18.18 20.97 0.90
N ALA A 172 -17.13 21.67 0.46
CA ALA A 172 -17.29 22.81 -0.46
C ALA A 172 -17.90 22.39 -1.80
N PHE A 173 -17.47 21.27 -2.38
CA PHE A 173 -18.08 20.73 -3.59
C PHE A 173 -19.55 20.30 -3.40
N ASP A 174 -19.86 19.66 -2.27
CA ASP A 174 -21.22 19.23 -1.94
C ASP A 174 -22.16 20.45 -1.82
N VAL A 175 -21.74 21.48 -1.08
CA VAL A 175 -22.51 22.73 -0.92
C VAL A 175 -22.72 23.43 -2.25
N LEU A 176 -21.67 23.58 -3.06
CA LEU A 176 -21.77 24.25 -4.36
C LEU A 176 -22.68 23.50 -5.33
N GLN A 177 -22.66 22.17 -5.27
CA GLN A 177 -23.51 21.32 -6.10
C GLN A 177 -24.98 21.39 -5.67
N TRP A 178 -25.26 21.47 -4.35
CA TRP A 178 -26.60 21.72 -3.83
C TRP A 178 -27.12 23.10 -4.24
N LEU A 179 -26.26 24.12 -4.23
CA LEU A 179 -26.61 25.46 -4.68
C LEU A 179 -26.97 25.48 -6.18
N ALA A 180 -26.15 24.82 -7.02
CA ALA A 180 -26.45 24.69 -8.45
C ALA A 180 -27.78 23.98 -8.69
N MET A 181 -28.07 22.91 -7.92
CA MET A 181 -29.33 22.19 -8.00
C MET A 181 -30.51 23.07 -7.57
N LEU A 182 -30.35 23.84 -6.49
CA LEU A 182 -31.37 24.78 -6.00
C LEU A 182 -31.73 25.81 -7.09
N VAL A 183 -30.72 26.42 -7.72
CA VAL A 183 -30.89 27.37 -8.82
C VAL A 183 -31.64 26.74 -9.99
N THR A 184 -31.28 25.51 -10.36
CA THR A 184 -31.94 24.75 -11.42
C THR A 184 -33.43 24.50 -11.10
N VAL A 185 -33.71 24.04 -9.86
CA VAL A 185 -35.07 23.73 -9.41
C VAL A 185 -35.93 24.99 -9.37
N LEU A 186 -35.42 26.11 -8.87
CA LEU A 186 -36.11 27.39 -8.84
C LEU A 186 -36.41 27.88 -10.26
N GLY A 187 -35.46 27.76 -11.19
CA GLY A 187 -35.67 28.10 -12.59
C GLY A 187 -36.75 27.24 -13.23
N LEU A 188 -36.74 25.92 -12.98
CA LEU A 188 -37.78 24.99 -13.48
C LEU A 188 -39.16 25.29 -12.89
N LEU A 189 -39.26 25.56 -11.57
CA LEU A 189 -40.54 25.93 -10.94
C LEU A 189 -41.07 27.22 -11.51
N TRP A 190 -40.20 28.20 -11.78
CA TRP A 190 -40.62 29.46 -12.40
C TRP A 190 -41.14 29.22 -13.82
N LEU A 191 -40.43 28.45 -14.66
CA LEU A 191 -40.90 28.06 -16.01
C LEU A 191 -42.21 27.29 -15.95
N LEU A 192 -42.35 26.35 -15.00
CA LEU A 192 -43.59 25.62 -14.79
C LEU A 192 -44.74 26.56 -14.40
N GLY A 193 -44.49 27.54 -13.53
CA GLY A 193 -45.46 28.55 -13.14
C GLY A 193 -45.92 29.39 -14.34
N LEU A 194 -45.00 29.83 -15.19
CA LEU A 194 -45.32 30.56 -16.43
C LEU A 194 -46.12 29.67 -17.41
N PHE A 195 -45.75 28.41 -17.56
CA PHE A 195 -46.48 27.45 -18.39
C PHE A 195 -47.91 27.23 -17.92
N LEU A 196 -48.12 27.02 -16.61
CA LEU A 196 -49.44 26.87 -16.01
C LEU A 196 -50.28 28.13 -16.16
N ALA A 197 -49.70 29.32 -15.92
CA ALA A 197 -50.40 30.56 -16.12
C ALA A 197 -50.86 30.74 -17.56
N GLN A 198 -50.04 30.41 -18.54
CA GLN A 198 -50.39 30.43 -19.95
C GLN A 198 -51.48 29.41 -20.30
N TYR A 199 -51.40 28.21 -19.69
CA TYR A 199 -52.42 27.17 -19.86
C TYR A 199 -53.80 27.62 -19.35
N PHE A 200 -53.84 28.34 -18.22
CA PHE A 200 -55.08 28.91 -17.67
C PHE A 200 -55.46 30.26 -18.28
N GLN A 201 -54.74 30.70 -19.32
CA GLN A 201 -54.96 32.00 -20.01
C GLN A 201 -54.85 33.21 -19.10
N ILE A 202 -54.07 33.12 -18.01
CA ILE A 202 -53.78 34.22 -17.11
C ILE A 202 -52.65 35.05 -17.76
N GLN A 203 -52.96 36.33 -18.09
CA GLN A 203 -51.95 37.24 -18.63
C GLN A 203 -50.98 37.69 -17.57
N LEU A 204 -49.81 37.10 -17.52
CA LEU A 204 -48.68 37.58 -16.68
C LEU A 204 -47.78 38.49 -17.53
N PRO A 205 -47.13 39.46 -16.87
CA PRO A 205 -46.10 40.24 -17.55
C PRO A 205 -44.97 39.36 -18.03
N PRO A 206 -44.33 39.66 -19.17
CA PRO A 206 -43.23 38.85 -19.69
C PRO A 206 -42.10 38.76 -18.66
N PRO A 207 -41.44 37.58 -18.56
CA PRO A 207 -40.36 37.40 -17.61
C PRO A 207 -39.21 38.36 -17.95
N PRO A 208 -38.52 38.89 -16.96
CA PRO A 208 -37.39 39.78 -17.17
C PRO A 208 -36.30 39.11 -18.01
N THR A 209 -35.74 39.86 -18.95
CA THR A 209 -34.59 39.45 -19.78
C THR A 209 -33.35 40.16 -19.26
N VAL A 210 -32.19 39.51 -19.37
CA VAL A 210 -30.89 40.15 -19.04
C VAL A 210 -30.48 40.98 -20.26
N GLN A 211 -29.99 42.22 -20.04
CA GLN A 211 -29.72 43.23 -21.10
C GLN A 211 -28.77 42.70 -22.20
N ASP A 212 -27.86 41.79 -21.88
CA ASP A 212 -26.84 41.22 -22.79
C ASP A 212 -27.22 39.85 -23.39
N PHE A 213 -28.31 39.24 -22.92
CA PHE A 213 -28.73 37.90 -23.35
C PHE A 213 -30.20 37.86 -23.75
N PRO A 214 -30.53 37.35 -24.95
CA PRO A 214 -31.92 37.29 -25.44
C PRO A 214 -32.78 36.23 -24.75
N LEU A 215 -32.27 35.58 -23.69
CA LEU A 215 -32.94 34.50 -22.96
C LEU A 215 -33.65 35.03 -21.70
N PRO A 216 -34.87 34.53 -21.41
CA PRO A 216 -35.56 34.83 -20.15
C PRO A 216 -34.76 34.35 -18.95
N VAL A 217 -34.76 35.14 -17.86
CA VAL A 217 -34.05 34.81 -16.61
C VAL A 217 -34.29 33.38 -16.10
N PRO A 218 -35.54 32.85 -16.08
CA PRO A 218 -35.75 31.49 -15.59
C PRO A 218 -35.10 30.42 -16.49
N THR A 219 -35.04 30.61 -17.80
CA THR A 219 -34.31 29.72 -18.70
C THR A 219 -32.80 29.77 -18.47
N LEU A 220 -32.27 30.98 -18.26
CA LEU A 220 -30.85 31.17 -17.96
C LEU A 220 -30.48 30.50 -16.62
N MET A 221 -31.32 30.57 -15.59
CA MET A 221 -31.11 29.88 -14.31
C MET A 221 -31.03 28.36 -14.51
N VAL A 222 -31.91 27.76 -15.29
CA VAL A 222 -31.88 26.31 -15.55
C VAL A 222 -30.61 25.92 -16.29
N VAL A 223 -30.29 26.62 -17.39
CA VAL A 223 -29.11 26.31 -18.20
C VAL A 223 -27.83 26.46 -17.40
N THR A 224 -27.67 27.59 -16.70
CA THR A 224 -26.47 27.84 -15.87
C THR A 224 -26.37 26.85 -14.74
N GLY A 225 -27.46 26.52 -14.07
CA GLY A 225 -27.47 25.55 -12.98
C GLY A 225 -27.08 24.14 -13.45
N VAL A 226 -27.62 23.69 -14.60
CA VAL A 226 -27.26 22.37 -15.17
C VAL A 226 -25.80 22.35 -15.62
N VAL A 227 -25.34 23.36 -16.36
CA VAL A 227 -23.95 23.45 -16.84
C VAL A 227 -22.96 23.48 -15.65
N LEU A 228 -23.26 24.28 -14.63
CA LEU A 228 -22.45 24.35 -13.42
C LEU A 228 -22.41 23.01 -12.67
N ALA A 229 -23.58 22.35 -12.52
CA ALA A 229 -23.64 21.04 -11.87
C ALA A 229 -22.84 19.98 -12.62
N LEU A 230 -22.91 19.97 -13.96
CA LEU A 230 -22.14 19.06 -14.80
C LEU A 230 -20.63 19.34 -14.72
N PHE A 231 -20.24 20.61 -14.77
CA PHE A 231 -18.85 21.04 -14.62
C PHE A 231 -18.27 20.61 -13.26
N LEU A 232 -19.02 20.83 -12.18
CA LEU A 232 -18.63 20.40 -10.84
C LEU A 232 -18.53 18.87 -10.71
N ALA A 233 -19.46 18.14 -11.32
CA ALA A 233 -19.41 16.68 -11.33
C ALA A 233 -18.15 16.15 -12.05
N LEU A 234 -17.82 16.73 -13.20
CA LEU A 234 -16.65 16.34 -13.98
C LEU A 234 -15.33 16.67 -13.27
N THR A 235 -15.20 17.92 -12.79
CA THR A 235 -13.99 18.35 -12.02
C THR A 235 -13.84 17.57 -10.73
N GLY A 236 -14.93 17.32 -10.01
CA GLY A 236 -14.93 16.49 -8.81
C GLY A 236 -14.48 15.05 -9.07
N ALA A 237 -14.93 14.44 -10.17
CA ALA A 237 -14.50 13.11 -10.58
C ALA A 237 -13.00 13.05 -10.95
N LEU A 238 -12.49 14.05 -11.65
CA LEU A 238 -11.07 14.17 -11.99
C LEU A 238 -10.22 14.34 -10.71
N LEU A 239 -10.58 15.26 -9.82
CA LEU A 239 -9.90 15.47 -8.55
C LEU A 239 -9.93 14.22 -7.67
N ALA A 240 -11.07 13.53 -7.59
CA ALA A 240 -11.19 12.27 -6.86
C ALA A 240 -10.27 11.18 -7.42
N SER A 241 -10.12 11.11 -8.75
CA SER A 241 -9.22 10.15 -9.40
C SER A 241 -7.75 10.43 -9.12
N LEU A 242 -7.34 11.69 -9.17
CA LEU A 242 -5.97 12.12 -8.83
C LEU A 242 -5.68 11.89 -7.34
N ALA A 243 -6.57 12.33 -6.46
CA ALA A 243 -6.43 12.13 -5.02
C ALA A 243 -6.38 10.64 -4.63
N SER A 244 -7.09 9.77 -5.35
CA SER A 244 -7.03 8.32 -5.11
C SER A 244 -5.66 7.72 -5.42
N ARG A 245 -4.96 8.21 -6.45
CA ARG A 245 -3.60 7.77 -6.80
C ARG A 245 -2.59 8.18 -5.71
N VAL A 246 -2.69 9.43 -5.25
CA VAL A 246 -1.86 9.94 -4.14
C VAL A 246 -2.13 9.16 -2.85
N HIS A 247 -3.40 8.87 -2.57
CA HIS A 247 -3.78 8.06 -1.41
C HIS A 247 -3.24 6.63 -1.50
N ALA A 248 -3.37 5.97 -2.66
CA ALA A 248 -2.83 4.64 -2.89
C ALA A 248 -1.30 4.58 -2.69
N SER A 249 -0.57 5.57 -3.24
CA SER A 249 0.89 5.64 -3.06
C SER A 249 1.28 5.85 -1.59
N GLY A 250 0.51 6.63 -0.85
CA GLY A 250 0.69 6.82 0.59
C GLY A 250 0.47 5.53 1.39
N VAL A 251 -0.59 4.80 1.09
CA VAL A 251 -0.90 3.48 1.70
C VAL A 251 0.20 2.48 1.34
N ARG A 252 0.59 2.39 0.07
CA ARG A 252 1.66 1.51 -0.39
C ARG A 252 2.97 1.77 0.35
N ARG A 253 3.38 3.04 0.49
CA ARG A 253 4.61 3.39 1.22
C ARG A 253 4.57 2.98 2.70
N ARG A 254 3.42 3.12 3.36
CA ARG A 254 3.24 2.69 4.76
C ARG A 254 3.33 1.17 4.88
N LEU A 255 2.65 0.44 4.01
CA LEU A 255 2.68 -1.01 3.96
C LEU A 255 4.10 -1.53 3.69
N LEU A 256 4.81 -0.96 2.71
CA LEU A 256 6.21 -1.32 2.43
C LEU A 256 7.13 -1.07 3.64
N ARG A 257 6.90 0.00 4.39
CA ARG A 257 7.65 0.26 5.62
C ARG A 257 7.40 -0.82 6.68
N SER A 258 6.15 -1.17 6.92
CA SER A 258 5.79 -2.23 7.88
C SER A 258 6.36 -3.60 7.48
N VAL A 259 6.35 -3.93 6.17
CA VAL A 259 6.96 -5.16 5.67
C VAL A 259 8.48 -5.11 5.79
N ARG A 260 9.10 -3.97 5.53
CA ARG A 260 10.55 -3.80 5.75
C ARG A 260 10.93 -4.03 7.20
N GLU A 261 10.17 -3.47 8.14
CA GLU A 261 10.39 -3.72 9.58
C GLU A 261 10.28 -5.21 9.92
N ALA A 262 9.28 -5.90 9.36
CA ALA A 262 9.12 -7.34 9.51
C ALA A 262 10.28 -8.13 8.88
N ALA A 263 10.75 -7.74 7.69
CA ALA A 263 11.89 -8.35 7.00
C ALA A 263 13.18 -8.20 7.81
N VAL A 264 13.44 -7.01 8.32
CA VAL A 264 14.61 -6.74 9.17
C VAL A 264 14.58 -7.60 10.43
N GLU A 265 13.45 -7.67 11.11
CA GLU A 265 13.32 -8.43 12.35
C GLU A 265 13.40 -9.94 12.13
N SER A 266 12.70 -10.44 11.11
CA SER A 266 12.53 -11.88 10.92
C SER A 266 13.65 -12.54 10.11
N VAL A 267 14.31 -11.82 9.21
CA VAL A 267 15.28 -12.35 8.24
C VAL A 267 16.63 -11.68 8.38
N GLU A 268 16.72 -10.35 8.27
CA GLU A 268 18.00 -9.66 8.25
C GLU A 268 18.75 -9.76 9.59
N ARG A 269 18.06 -9.65 10.73
CA ARG A 269 18.70 -9.69 12.05
C ARG A 269 19.37 -11.04 12.36
N PRO A 270 18.73 -12.21 12.12
CA PRO A 270 19.41 -13.50 12.25
C PRO A 270 20.62 -13.64 11.32
N VAL A 271 20.47 -13.25 10.05
CA VAL A 271 21.55 -13.29 9.06
C VAL A 271 22.72 -12.39 9.46
N ARG A 272 22.44 -11.18 9.96
CA ARG A 272 23.47 -10.26 10.44
C ARG A 272 24.33 -10.85 11.55
N ARG A 273 23.72 -11.56 12.50
CA ARG A 273 24.45 -12.25 13.56
C ARG A 273 25.42 -13.33 13.03
N GLU A 274 25.00 -14.08 12.02
CA GLU A 274 25.85 -15.07 11.37
C GLU A 274 26.99 -14.41 10.59
N LEU A 275 26.74 -13.27 9.94
CA LEU A 275 27.79 -12.50 9.26
C LEU A 275 28.82 -11.95 10.27
N GLU A 276 28.36 -11.43 11.41
CA GLU A 276 29.23 -10.96 12.50
C GLU A 276 30.11 -12.11 13.03
N ALA A 277 29.52 -13.29 13.27
CA ALA A 277 30.25 -14.48 13.68
C ALA A 277 31.27 -14.93 12.61
N HIS A 278 30.92 -14.85 11.32
CA HIS A 278 31.87 -15.12 10.24
C HIS A 278 33.05 -14.15 10.25
N HIS A 279 32.81 -12.86 10.40
CA HIS A 279 33.88 -11.85 10.47
C HIS A 279 34.80 -12.07 11.66
N GLU A 280 34.24 -12.40 12.85
CA GLU A 280 35.01 -12.74 14.01
C GLU A 280 35.90 -13.99 13.81
N PHE A 281 35.32 -15.03 13.20
CA PHE A 281 36.03 -16.26 12.86
C PHE A 281 37.15 -15.99 11.85
N ALA A 282 36.89 -15.29 10.76
CA ALA A 282 37.88 -14.95 9.73
C ALA A 282 39.03 -14.10 10.33
N ALA A 283 38.72 -13.15 11.20
CA ALA A 283 39.71 -12.36 11.90
C ALA A 283 40.56 -13.20 12.87
N ALA A 284 39.96 -14.22 13.51
CA ALA A 284 40.71 -15.14 14.37
C ALA A 284 41.66 -16.03 13.57
N VAL A 285 41.22 -16.57 12.44
CA VAL A 285 42.03 -17.36 11.50
C VAL A 285 43.20 -16.53 10.95
N ALA A 286 42.93 -15.29 10.56
CA ALA A 286 43.97 -14.38 10.06
C ALA A 286 45.02 -14.06 11.14
N ARG A 287 44.60 -13.82 12.38
CA ARG A 287 45.52 -13.59 13.53
C ARG A 287 46.36 -14.80 13.88
N ALA A 288 45.80 -15.98 13.71
CA ALA A 288 46.54 -17.23 13.92
C ALA A 288 47.60 -17.53 12.83
N GLY A 289 47.71 -16.69 11.79
CA GLY A 289 48.63 -16.88 10.68
C GLY A 289 48.29 -18.05 9.77
N LEU A 290 47.04 -18.55 9.83
CA LEU A 290 46.54 -19.71 9.10
C LEU A 290 46.01 -19.37 7.70
N THR A 291 46.10 -18.11 7.27
CA THR A 291 45.74 -17.70 5.89
C THR A 291 46.83 -18.22 4.94
N SER A 292 46.48 -19.12 4.03
CA SER A 292 47.38 -19.55 2.98
C SER A 292 47.78 -18.33 2.11
N ARG A 293 49.08 -18.12 1.96
CA ARG A 293 49.65 -17.25 0.91
C ARG A 293 49.48 -17.89 -0.46
#